data_5f42cde1232cf183d8e93738c980007e
#
_entry.id   5f42cde1232cf183d8e93738c980007e
#
_cell.length_a   1.000
_cell.length_b   1.000
_cell.length_c   1.000
_cell.angle_alpha   90.00
_cell.angle_beta   90.00
_cell.angle_gamma   90.00
#
_symmetry.space_group_name_H-M   'P 1'
#
loop_
_entity.id
_entity.type
_entity.pdbx_description
1 polymer ?
#
loop_
_entity_poly.entity_id
_entity_poly.type
_entity_poly.pdbx_seq_one_letter_code
_entity_poly.pdbx_strand_id
1 'polypeptide(L)'
;MVSNGFRIFGYMIGLMALYAMWLDLSVTDEPSKVLGQFWFERHAASLQITEAVISRYVDPCGLIVPLGCEPFLWHPVLVTVLGWPTALVLLMLMGFFLGIARLMRGSGERKIRSRDLKRRGEK
;
A
#
# COMPACT_ATOMS: atom_id res chain seq x y z
N MET A 1 -5.61 -12.83 -14.93
CA MET A 1 -4.32 -13.10 -14.26
C MET A 1 -3.93 -11.99 -13.29
N VAL A 2 -3.90 -10.73 -13.69
CA VAL A 2 -3.49 -9.58 -12.84
C VAL A 2 -4.35 -9.45 -11.57
N SER A 3 -5.65 -9.57 -11.67
CA SER A 3 -6.59 -9.47 -10.53
C SER A 3 -6.34 -10.54 -9.45
N ASN A 4 -5.91 -11.75 -9.84
CA ASN A 4 -5.56 -12.78 -8.87
C ASN A 4 -4.22 -12.49 -8.17
N GLY A 5 -3.26 -11.87 -8.87
CA GLY A 5 -2.02 -11.42 -8.26
C GLY A 5 -2.26 -10.39 -7.15
N PHE A 6 -3.11 -9.38 -7.40
CA PHE A 6 -3.49 -8.39 -6.39
C PHE A 6 -4.19 -9.00 -5.18
N ARG A 7 -5.00 -10.05 -5.38
CA ARG A 7 -5.66 -10.76 -4.26
C ARG A 7 -4.66 -11.52 -3.41
N ILE A 8 -3.75 -12.28 -4.04
CA ILE A 8 -2.71 -13.03 -3.33
C ILE A 8 -1.83 -12.06 -2.54
N PHE A 9 -1.42 -10.96 -3.15
CA PHE A 9 -0.61 -9.93 -2.50
C PHE A 9 -1.36 -9.28 -1.32
N GLY A 10 -2.65 -8.96 -1.49
CA GLY A 10 -3.50 -8.44 -0.42
C GLY A 10 -3.63 -9.42 0.76
N TYR A 11 -3.76 -10.71 0.51
CA TYR A 11 -3.80 -11.73 1.57
C TYR A 11 -2.46 -11.89 2.28
N MET A 12 -1.35 -11.80 1.58
CA MET A 12 -0.03 -11.82 2.20
C MET A 12 0.19 -10.62 3.14
N ILE A 13 -0.23 -9.42 2.72
CA ILE A 13 -0.22 -8.23 3.59
C ILE A 13 -1.13 -8.45 4.79
N GLY A 14 -2.31 -9.05 4.59
CA GLY A 14 -3.24 -9.40 5.67
C GLY A 14 -2.63 -10.34 6.71
N LEU A 15 -1.90 -11.35 6.28
CA LEU A 15 -1.17 -12.26 7.18
C LEU A 15 -0.08 -11.51 7.97
N MET A 16 0.63 -10.59 7.33
CA MET A 16 1.59 -9.74 8.05
C MET A 16 0.91 -8.80 9.06
N ALA A 17 -0.27 -8.28 8.73
CA ALA A 17 -1.07 -7.47 9.65
C ALA A 17 -1.51 -8.28 10.88
N LEU A 18 -1.97 -9.51 10.68
CA LEU A 18 -2.34 -10.42 11.78
C LEU A 18 -1.13 -10.76 12.66
N TYR A 19 0.02 -11.00 12.05
CA TYR A 19 1.26 -11.24 12.77
C TYR A 19 1.68 -10.02 13.62
N ALA A 20 1.63 -8.81 13.04
CA ALA A 20 1.92 -7.58 13.77
C ALA A 20 0.95 -7.37 14.95
N MET A 21 -0.35 -7.61 14.71
CA MET A 21 -1.36 -7.52 15.76
C MET A 21 -1.16 -8.56 16.86
N TRP A 22 -0.77 -9.78 16.50
CA TRP A 22 -0.42 -10.82 17.47
C TRP A 22 0.75 -10.38 18.35
N LEU A 23 1.80 -9.81 17.78
CA LEU A 23 2.94 -9.29 18.54
C LEU A 23 2.51 -8.18 19.51
N ASP A 24 1.70 -7.22 19.04
CA ASP A 24 1.19 -6.12 19.86
C ASP A 24 0.35 -6.63 21.05
N LEU A 25 -0.46 -7.67 20.85
CA LEU A 25 -1.28 -8.27 21.90
C LEU A 25 -0.49 -9.18 22.85
N SER A 26 0.63 -9.76 22.39
CA SER A 26 1.45 -10.67 23.18
C SER A 26 2.39 -9.91 24.14
N VAL A 27 2.67 -8.65 23.87
CA VAL A 27 3.55 -7.79 24.68
C VAL A 27 2.66 -6.74 25.36
N THR A 28 2.20 -7.05 26.56
CA THR A 28 1.25 -6.21 27.31
C THR A 28 1.84 -4.92 27.89
N ASP A 29 3.17 -4.79 27.94
CA ASP A 29 3.85 -3.69 28.63
C ASP A 29 4.46 -2.62 27.71
N GLU A 30 4.41 -2.81 26.36
CA GLU A 30 4.93 -1.81 25.41
C GLU A 30 3.81 -1.24 24.52
N PRO A 31 3.85 0.07 24.21
CA PRO A 31 2.90 0.65 23.25
C PRO A 31 3.07 0.00 21.87
N SER A 32 1.96 -0.15 21.14
CA SER A 32 1.94 -0.73 19.80
C SER A 32 2.99 -0.08 18.90
N LYS A 33 3.84 -0.92 18.29
CA LYS A 33 4.96 -0.43 17.47
C LYS A 33 4.45 0.30 16.24
N VAL A 34 4.94 1.52 16.04
CA VAL A 34 4.66 2.27 14.83
C VAL A 34 5.38 1.67 13.62
N LEU A 35 4.79 1.82 12.43
CA LEU A 35 5.30 1.20 11.20
C LEU A 35 6.76 1.58 10.92
N GLY A 36 7.14 2.83 11.14
CA GLY A 36 8.50 3.31 10.93
C GLY A 36 9.51 2.62 11.85
N GLN A 37 9.17 2.43 13.13
CA GLN A 37 10.01 1.73 14.09
C GLN A 37 10.14 0.24 13.73
N PHE A 38 9.03 -0.40 13.38
CA PHE A 38 9.02 -1.81 12.95
C PHE A 38 9.92 -2.02 11.71
N TRP A 39 9.86 -1.13 10.74
CA TRP A 39 10.70 -1.18 9.55
C TRP A 39 12.18 -0.92 9.88
N PHE A 40 12.44 0.10 10.70
CA PHE A 40 13.80 0.45 11.12
C PHE A 40 14.49 -0.71 11.86
N GLU A 41 13.81 -1.37 12.79
CA GLU A 41 14.35 -2.51 13.54
C GLU A 41 14.71 -3.71 12.66
N ARG A 42 13.97 -3.88 11.53
CA ARG A 42 14.20 -5.01 10.62
C ARG A 42 15.22 -4.70 9.53
N HIS A 43 15.17 -3.52 8.95
CA HIS A 43 16.00 -3.12 7.81
C HIS A 43 16.24 -1.61 7.76
N ALA A 44 17.02 -1.06 8.69
CA ALA A 44 17.33 0.37 8.74
C ALA A 44 17.91 0.92 7.43
N ALA A 45 18.79 0.17 6.78
CA ALA A 45 19.39 0.56 5.51
C ALA A 45 18.35 0.73 4.39
N SER A 46 17.33 -0.15 4.32
CA SER A 46 16.28 -0.03 3.31
C SER A 46 15.37 1.17 3.52
N LEU A 47 15.12 1.54 4.77
CA LEU A 47 14.36 2.75 5.10
C LEU A 47 15.10 4.01 4.64
N GLN A 48 16.41 4.11 4.91
CA GLN A 48 17.25 5.23 4.48
C GLN A 48 17.34 5.33 2.94
N ILE A 49 17.50 4.20 2.25
CA ILE A 49 17.52 4.18 0.79
C ILE A 49 16.17 4.62 0.23
N THR A 50 15.06 4.15 0.81
CA THR A 50 13.70 4.52 0.39
C THR A 50 13.47 6.02 0.58
N GLU A 51 13.88 6.60 1.70
CA GLU A 51 13.85 8.04 1.95
C GLU A 51 14.61 8.82 0.88
N ALA A 52 15.85 8.42 0.59
CA ALA A 52 16.68 9.06 -0.42
C ALA A 52 16.08 8.98 -1.83
N VAL A 53 15.53 7.82 -2.19
CA VAL A 53 14.88 7.61 -3.50
C VAL A 53 13.61 8.43 -3.62
N ILE A 54 12.76 8.44 -2.61
CA ILE A 54 11.49 9.18 -2.65
C ILE A 54 11.76 10.68 -2.70
N SER A 55 12.64 11.21 -1.84
CA SER A 55 12.96 12.63 -1.82
C SER A 55 13.58 13.14 -3.12
N ARG A 56 14.33 12.28 -3.82
CA ARG A 56 15.07 12.68 -5.02
C ARG A 56 14.37 12.37 -6.34
N TYR A 57 13.61 11.28 -6.43
CA TYR A 57 13.07 10.77 -7.69
C TYR A 57 11.54 10.72 -7.74
N VAL A 58 10.86 10.75 -6.62
CA VAL A 58 9.39 10.63 -6.57
C VAL A 58 8.74 11.95 -6.17
N ASP A 59 9.39 12.72 -5.30
CA ASP A 59 8.88 14.01 -4.88
C ASP A 59 8.92 15.02 -6.04
N PRO A 60 7.77 15.65 -6.40
CA PRO A 60 7.73 16.63 -7.48
C PRO A 60 8.67 17.81 -7.26
N CYS A 61 8.88 18.22 -6.01
CA CYS A 61 9.81 19.29 -5.67
C CYS A 61 11.28 18.87 -5.83
N GLY A 62 11.59 17.60 -5.60
CA GLY A 62 12.92 17.03 -5.84
C GLY A 62 13.23 16.84 -7.35
N LEU A 63 12.20 16.56 -8.16
CA LEU A 63 12.33 16.37 -9.61
C LEU A 63 12.46 17.69 -10.38
N ILE A 64 11.74 18.72 -9.95
CA ILE A 64 11.65 20.00 -10.66
C ILE A 64 12.40 21.06 -9.86
N VAL A 65 13.73 21.02 -9.94
CA VAL A 65 14.66 21.96 -9.26
C VAL A 65 14.28 23.44 -9.42
N PRO A 66 13.73 23.91 -10.59
CA PRO A 66 13.35 25.33 -10.75
C PRO A 66 12.19 25.81 -9.85
N LEU A 67 11.41 24.89 -9.26
CA LEU A 67 10.29 25.27 -8.38
C LEU A 67 10.73 25.79 -7.01
N GLY A 68 12.01 25.58 -6.61
CA GLY A 68 12.56 26.09 -5.35
C GLY A 68 11.80 25.68 -4.09
N CYS A 69 11.02 24.58 -4.17
CA CYS A 69 10.28 24.06 -3.03
C CYS A 69 11.05 22.93 -2.33
N GLU A 70 10.80 22.74 -1.04
CA GLU A 70 11.38 21.60 -0.29
C GLU A 70 10.58 20.32 -0.53
N PRO A 71 11.26 19.14 -0.56
CA PRO A 71 10.59 17.85 -0.70
C PRO A 71 9.56 17.65 0.42
N PHE A 72 8.28 17.49 0.06
CA PHE A 72 7.19 17.38 1.03
C PHE A 72 6.59 15.96 1.14
N LEU A 73 6.91 15.08 0.20
CA LEU A 73 6.31 13.74 0.16
C LEU A 73 6.83 12.87 1.30
N TRP A 74 8.12 12.98 1.62
CA TRP A 74 8.68 12.26 2.77
C TRP A 74 8.31 12.94 4.09
N HIS A 75 8.56 14.23 4.21
CA HIS A 75 8.17 15.06 5.34
C HIS A 75 7.15 16.14 4.89
N PRO A 76 5.93 16.21 5.46
CA PRO A 76 5.40 15.42 6.59
C PRO A 76 4.62 14.16 6.20
N VAL A 77 4.32 13.91 4.90
CA VAL A 77 3.29 12.94 4.50
C VAL A 77 3.65 11.51 4.91
N LEU A 78 4.77 10.97 4.41
CA LEU A 78 5.15 9.59 4.71
C LEU A 78 5.53 9.39 6.18
N VAL A 79 6.21 10.36 6.79
CA VAL A 79 6.56 10.28 8.22
C VAL A 79 5.31 10.20 9.10
N THR A 80 4.24 10.90 8.76
CA THR A 80 2.96 10.79 9.49
C THR A 80 2.39 9.38 9.39
N VAL A 81 2.40 8.77 8.20
CA VAL A 81 1.93 7.39 8.00
C VAL A 81 2.83 6.38 8.73
N LEU A 82 4.14 6.59 8.72
CA LEU A 82 5.09 5.76 9.46
C LEU A 82 4.91 5.86 10.99
N GLY A 83 4.33 6.95 11.48
CA GLY A 83 3.95 7.15 12.88
C GLY A 83 2.67 6.40 13.30
N TRP A 84 1.96 5.78 12.37
CA TRP A 84 0.74 5.04 12.68
C TRP A 84 1.04 3.60 13.13
N PRO A 85 0.14 2.97 13.93
CA PRO A 85 0.29 1.58 14.34
C PRO A 85 0.45 0.66 13.12
N THR A 86 1.45 -0.20 13.16
CA THR A 86 1.81 -1.10 12.05
C THR A 86 0.62 -1.92 11.55
N ALA A 87 -0.15 -2.51 12.48
CA ALA A 87 -1.32 -3.32 12.15
C ALA A 87 -2.38 -2.52 11.36
N LEU A 88 -2.64 -1.27 11.76
CA LEU A 88 -3.62 -0.40 11.10
C LEU A 88 -3.22 -0.09 9.66
N VAL A 89 -1.96 0.30 9.44
CA VAL A 89 -1.46 0.61 8.09
C VAL A 89 -1.51 -0.62 7.18
N LEU A 90 -1.11 -1.77 7.68
CA LEU A 90 -1.15 -3.02 6.92
C LEU A 90 -2.59 -3.44 6.57
N LEU A 91 -3.56 -3.25 7.49
CA LEU A 91 -4.98 -3.50 7.21
C LEU A 91 -5.54 -2.56 6.15
N MET A 92 -5.16 -1.29 6.17
CA MET A 92 -5.55 -0.32 5.14
C MET A 92 -4.97 -0.70 3.78
N LEU A 93 -3.70 -1.11 3.71
CA LEU A 93 -3.07 -1.62 2.49
C LEU A 93 -3.75 -2.88 1.97
N MET A 94 -4.07 -3.84 2.84
CA MET A 94 -4.84 -5.02 2.47
C MET A 94 -6.18 -4.64 1.84
N GLY A 95 -6.95 -3.75 2.48
CA GLY A 95 -8.22 -3.26 1.98
C GLY A 95 -8.09 -2.58 0.61
N PHE A 96 -7.05 -1.79 0.42
CA PHE A 96 -6.74 -1.13 -0.84
C PHE A 96 -6.47 -2.12 -1.97
N PHE A 97 -5.59 -3.10 -1.77
CA PHE A 97 -5.28 -4.11 -2.79
C PHE A 97 -6.47 -5.02 -3.11
N LEU A 98 -7.25 -5.42 -2.11
CA LEU A 98 -8.48 -6.20 -2.33
C LEU A 98 -9.55 -5.37 -3.05
N GLY A 99 -9.66 -4.08 -2.75
CA GLY A 99 -10.53 -3.14 -3.44
C GLY A 99 -10.20 -3.03 -4.93
N ILE A 100 -8.92 -2.81 -5.25
CA ILE A 100 -8.44 -2.79 -6.65
C ILE A 100 -8.76 -4.12 -7.35
N ALA A 101 -8.48 -5.24 -6.71
CA ALA A 101 -8.76 -6.56 -7.28
C ALA A 101 -10.25 -6.76 -7.59
N ARG A 102 -11.15 -6.23 -6.76
CA ARG A 102 -12.61 -6.26 -7.00
C ARG A 102 -13.02 -5.36 -8.16
N LEU A 103 -12.49 -4.13 -8.22
CA LEU A 103 -12.79 -3.18 -9.29
C LEU A 103 -12.35 -3.73 -10.66
N MET A 104 -11.16 -4.32 -10.74
CA MET A 104 -10.65 -4.93 -11.96
C MET A 104 -11.52 -6.11 -12.42
N ARG A 105 -12.06 -6.90 -11.51
CA ARG A 105 -12.96 -8.02 -11.81
C ARG A 105 -14.31 -7.55 -12.33
N GLY A 106 -14.91 -6.55 -11.68
CA GLY A 106 -16.20 -5.99 -12.10
C GLY A 106 -16.17 -5.37 -13.50
N SER A 107 -15.04 -4.76 -13.89
CA SER A 107 -14.84 -4.21 -15.24
C SER A 107 -14.75 -5.30 -16.32
N GLY A 108 -14.16 -6.45 -16.00
CA GLY A 108 -14.06 -7.60 -16.90
C GLY A 108 -15.41 -8.25 -17.19
N GLU A 109 -16.23 -8.48 -16.17
CA GLU A 109 -17.55 -9.10 -16.31
C GLU A 109 -18.53 -8.23 -17.11
N ARG A 110 -18.51 -6.91 -16.92
CA ARG A 110 -19.34 -6.00 -17.71
C ARG A 110 -19.01 -6.05 -19.20
N LYS A 111 -17.73 -6.16 -19.55
CA LYS A 111 -17.28 -6.20 -20.95
C LYS A 111 -17.66 -7.49 -21.66
N ILE A 112 -17.68 -8.60 -20.94
CA ILE A 112 -18.13 -9.91 -21.48
C ILE A 112 -19.65 -9.88 -21.72
N ARG A 113 -20.41 -9.41 -20.74
CA ARG A 113 -21.87 -9.33 -20.83
C ARG A 113 -22.35 -8.42 -21.97
N SER A 114 -21.69 -7.30 -22.20
CA SER A 114 -22.02 -6.41 -23.32
C SER A 114 -21.74 -7.03 -24.70
N ARG A 115 -20.70 -7.86 -24.81
CA ARG A 115 -20.39 -8.59 -26.06
C ARG A 115 -21.41 -9.69 -26.35
N ASP A 116 -21.87 -10.42 -25.33
CA ASP A 116 -22.87 -11.48 -25.49
C ASP A 116 -24.24 -10.91 -25.86
N LEU A 117 -24.65 -9.77 -25.31
CA LEU A 117 -25.87 -9.09 -25.66
C LEU A 117 -25.85 -8.59 -27.12
N LYS A 118 -24.71 -8.06 -27.58
CA LYS A 118 -24.55 -7.63 -28.97
C LYS A 118 -24.64 -8.80 -29.97
N ARG A 119 -24.05 -9.94 -29.63
CA ARG A 119 -24.15 -11.16 -30.46
C ARG A 119 -25.55 -11.76 -30.54
N ARG A 120 -26.36 -11.60 -29.48
CA ARG A 120 -27.75 -12.07 -29.48
C ARG A 120 -28.69 -11.15 -30.26
N GLY A 121 -28.37 -9.87 -30.37
CA GLY A 121 -29.17 -8.92 -31.13
C GLY A 121 -28.95 -8.96 -32.66
N GLU A 122 -27.89 -9.64 -33.12
CA GLU A 122 -27.55 -9.81 -34.55
C GLU A 122 -28.08 -11.09 -35.18
N LYS A 123 -28.80 -11.94 -34.42
CA LYS A 123 -29.50 -13.14 -34.91
C LYS A 123 -31.00 -12.94 -34.94
#